data_e58168c5f67d4cbd5f341b4b3a05d3cc
#
_entry.id   e58168c5f67d4cbd5f341b4b3a05d3cc
#
_cell.length_a   1.000
_cell.length_b   1.000
_cell.length_c   1.000
_cell.angle_alpha   90.00
_cell.angle_beta   90.00
_cell.angle_gamma   90.00
#
_symmetry.space_group_name_H-M   'P 1'
#
loop_
_entity.id
_entity.type
_entity.pdbx_description
1 polymer ?
#
loop_
_entity_poly.entity_id
_entity_poly.type
_entity_poly.pdbx_seq_one_letter_code
_entity_poly.pdbx_strand_id
1 'polypeptide(L)'
;MSKTNKLYKETSPYLLQHSENPVDWHPWTEQSLKKARTMNKPILLSIGYSACHWCHVMAHESFESDAIADVMNKHFFNIKVDREERPDIDQIYQIAHQIITQRPGGWPLTMFLDPKNNQPFF
;
A
#
# COMPACT_ATOMS: atom_id res chain seq x y z
N MET A 1 1.67 -11.00 -22.07
CA MET A 1 0.37 -10.66 -21.51
C MET A 1 0.57 -9.86 -20.22
N SER A 2 0.19 -8.62 -20.22
CA SER A 2 0.34 -7.80 -19.03
C SER A 2 -0.66 -8.26 -17.97
N LYS A 3 -0.18 -8.45 -16.75
CA LYS A 3 -1.03 -8.76 -15.62
C LYS A 3 -1.39 -7.46 -14.93
N THR A 4 -2.67 -7.24 -14.74
CA THR A 4 -3.13 -6.14 -13.92
C THR A 4 -3.47 -6.67 -12.53
N ASN A 5 -3.20 -5.88 -11.51
CA ASN A 5 -3.62 -6.20 -10.15
C ASN A 5 -5.03 -5.64 -9.89
N LYS A 6 -5.49 -5.71 -8.63
CA LYS A 6 -6.86 -5.31 -8.30
C LYS A 6 -7.12 -3.81 -8.40
N LEU A 7 -6.10 -2.99 -8.68
CA LEU A 7 -6.26 -1.55 -8.82
C LEU A 7 -6.84 -1.14 -10.18
N TYR A 8 -6.93 -2.05 -11.13
CA TYR A 8 -7.35 -1.71 -12.49
C TYR A 8 -8.78 -1.18 -12.58
N LYS A 9 -9.61 -1.46 -11.57
CA LYS A 9 -11.00 -0.98 -11.53
C LYS A 9 -11.18 0.30 -10.72
N GLU A 10 -10.10 0.82 -10.16
CA GLU A 10 -10.15 2.03 -9.35
C GLU A 10 -10.26 3.27 -10.23
N THR A 11 -10.80 4.35 -9.65
CA THR A 11 -10.96 5.62 -10.37
C THR A 11 -9.82 6.59 -10.08
N SER A 12 -9.08 6.38 -9.00
CA SER A 12 -7.94 7.22 -8.65
C SER A 12 -6.85 7.12 -9.71
N PRO A 13 -6.40 8.24 -10.30
CA PRO A 13 -5.27 8.21 -11.24
C PRO A 13 -4.01 7.63 -10.63
N TYR A 14 -3.75 7.93 -9.36
CA TYR A 14 -2.58 7.42 -8.65
C TYR A 14 -2.63 5.88 -8.56
N LEU A 15 -3.77 5.33 -8.16
CA LEU A 15 -3.92 3.88 -8.05
C LEU A 15 -3.82 3.22 -9.43
N LEU A 16 -4.40 3.83 -10.46
CA LEU A 16 -4.32 3.30 -11.82
C LEU A 16 -2.90 3.26 -12.34
N GLN A 17 -2.04 4.19 -11.93
CA GLN A 17 -0.61 4.18 -12.31
C GLN A 17 0.09 2.92 -11.82
N HIS A 18 -0.40 2.30 -10.76
CA HIS A 18 0.19 1.10 -10.17
C HIS A 18 -0.56 -0.18 -10.53
N SER A 19 -1.56 -0.10 -11.39
CA SER A 19 -2.38 -1.27 -11.74
C SER A 19 -1.60 -2.33 -12.52
N GLU A 20 -0.50 -1.95 -13.17
CA GLU A 20 0.34 -2.87 -13.94
C GLU A 20 1.65 -3.21 -13.23
N ASN A 21 1.82 -2.79 -11.98
CA ASN A 21 2.98 -3.19 -11.19
C ASN A 21 2.99 -4.70 -10.97
N PRO A 22 4.18 -5.33 -10.92
CA PRO A 22 4.26 -6.76 -10.57
C PRO A 22 3.85 -7.06 -9.13
N VAL A 23 3.80 -6.04 -8.25
CA VAL A 23 3.23 -6.20 -6.92
C VAL A 23 1.72 -6.40 -7.04
N ASP A 24 1.19 -7.38 -6.35
CA ASP A 24 -0.25 -7.68 -6.35
C ASP A 24 -0.97 -6.72 -5.39
N TRP A 25 -1.15 -5.47 -5.84
CA TRP A 25 -1.77 -4.42 -5.07
C TRP A 25 -3.27 -4.63 -4.96
N HIS A 26 -3.82 -4.31 -3.78
CA HIS A 26 -5.26 -4.29 -3.52
C HIS A 26 -5.65 -2.90 -3.06
N PRO A 27 -6.89 -2.44 -3.34
CA PRO A 27 -7.39 -1.20 -2.76
C PRO A 27 -7.77 -1.42 -1.29
N TRP A 28 -7.92 -0.34 -0.54
CA TRP A 28 -8.40 -0.41 0.85
C TRP A 28 -9.91 -0.56 0.84
N THR A 29 -10.39 -1.79 0.96
CA THR A 29 -11.80 -2.12 1.04
C THR A 29 -12.02 -3.16 2.12
N GLU A 30 -13.25 -3.28 2.59
CA GLU A 30 -13.58 -4.34 3.55
C GLU A 30 -13.28 -5.72 3.00
N GLN A 31 -13.53 -5.91 1.71
CA GLN A 31 -13.24 -7.17 1.03
C GLN A 31 -11.75 -7.49 1.06
N SER A 32 -10.90 -6.50 0.78
CA SER A 32 -9.44 -6.68 0.85
C SER A 32 -8.98 -6.99 2.26
N LEU A 33 -9.48 -6.24 3.25
CA LEU A 33 -9.09 -6.44 4.64
C LEU A 33 -9.53 -7.82 5.14
N LYS A 34 -10.72 -8.26 4.77
CA LYS A 34 -11.22 -9.59 5.10
C LYS A 34 -10.35 -10.68 4.48
N LYS A 35 -9.94 -10.49 3.24
CA LYS A 35 -9.07 -11.45 2.55
C LYS A 35 -7.71 -11.55 3.23
N ALA A 36 -7.14 -10.43 3.66
CA ALA A 36 -5.88 -10.43 4.40
C ALA A 36 -6.00 -11.24 5.70
N ARG A 37 -7.11 -11.06 6.44
CA ARG A 37 -7.36 -11.83 7.66
C ARG A 37 -7.47 -13.33 7.36
N THR A 38 -8.22 -13.67 6.32
CA THR A 38 -8.41 -15.08 5.92
C THR A 38 -7.09 -15.74 5.55
N MET A 39 -6.23 -15.02 4.84
CA MET A 39 -4.93 -15.52 4.43
C MET A 39 -3.90 -15.46 5.56
N ASN A 40 -4.22 -14.77 6.64
CA ASN A 40 -3.33 -14.57 7.80
C ASN A 40 -1.97 -14.01 7.39
N LYS A 41 -1.99 -13.03 6.49
CA LYS A 41 -0.77 -12.35 6.04
C LYS A 41 -0.70 -10.95 6.61
N PRO A 42 0.47 -10.48 7.07
CA PRO A 42 0.64 -9.09 7.43
C PRO A 42 0.33 -8.19 6.24
N ILE A 43 -0.29 -7.05 6.51
CA ILE A 43 -0.60 -6.08 5.49
C ILE A 43 0.59 -5.14 5.32
N LEU A 44 1.08 -4.99 4.09
CA LEU A 44 2.00 -3.92 3.73
C LEU A 44 1.15 -2.80 3.14
N LEU A 45 1.05 -1.69 3.88
CA LEU A 45 0.27 -0.53 3.48
C LEU A 45 1.19 0.52 2.88
N SER A 46 0.89 0.97 1.68
CA SER A 46 1.63 2.04 1.00
C SER A 46 0.67 3.18 0.69
N ILE A 47 0.98 4.38 1.19
CA ILE A 47 0.14 5.56 1.00
C ILE A 47 0.95 6.62 0.23
N GLY A 48 0.36 7.16 -0.81
CA GLY A 48 0.97 8.19 -1.62
C GLY A 48 -0.05 9.02 -2.36
N TYR A 49 0.38 9.76 -3.38
CA TYR A 49 -0.51 10.56 -4.23
C TYR A 49 0.18 10.85 -5.57
N SER A 50 -0.61 11.32 -6.56
CA SER A 50 -0.12 11.46 -7.95
C SER A 50 1.05 12.43 -8.08
N ALA A 51 1.04 13.55 -7.37
CA ALA A 51 2.08 14.57 -7.46
C ALA A 51 3.28 14.29 -6.55
N CYS A 52 3.30 13.15 -5.86
CA CYS A 52 4.36 12.80 -4.92
C CYS A 52 5.60 12.31 -5.67
N HIS A 53 6.66 13.14 -5.67
CA HIS A 53 7.91 12.79 -6.36
C HIS A 53 8.52 11.48 -5.82
N TRP A 54 8.65 11.39 -4.49
CA TRP A 54 9.28 10.21 -3.86
C TRP A 54 8.44 8.94 -3.99
N CYS A 55 7.11 9.08 -4.15
CA CYS A 55 6.26 7.93 -4.44
C CYS A 55 6.61 7.34 -5.81
N HIS A 56 6.86 8.18 -6.80
CA HIS A 56 7.28 7.74 -8.12
C HIS A 56 8.66 7.11 -8.12
N VAL A 57 9.60 7.70 -7.34
CA VAL A 57 10.94 7.14 -7.19
C VAL A 57 10.87 5.74 -6.59
N MET A 58 10.10 5.55 -5.52
CA MET A 58 9.95 4.24 -4.90
C MET A 58 9.31 3.23 -5.84
N ALA A 59 8.28 3.65 -6.60
CA ALA A 59 7.65 2.78 -7.58
C ALA A 59 8.66 2.30 -8.62
N HIS A 60 9.46 3.20 -9.15
CA HIS A 60 10.46 2.87 -10.15
C HIS A 60 11.55 1.94 -9.61
N GLU A 61 12.01 2.19 -8.39
CA GLU A 61 13.12 1.41 -7.82
C GLU A 61 12.69 0.07 -7.24
N SER A 62 11.46 -0.02 -6.70
CA SER A 62 11.03 -1.18 -5.93
C SER A 62 9.81 -1.86 -6.54
N PHE A 63 8.72 -1.13 -6.75
CA PHE A 63 7.44 -1.74 -7.12
C PHE A 63 7.39 -2.25 -8.56
N GLU A 64 8.29 -1.78 -9.41
CA GLU A 64 8.42 -2.24 -10.78
C GLU A 64 9.44 -3.39 -10.90
N SER A 65 10.15 -3.69 -9.83
CA SER A 65 11.12 -4.79 -9.79
C SER A 65 10.42 -6.12 -9.54
N ASP A 66 10.58 -7.08 -10.45
CA ASP A 66 9.99 -8.41 -10.30
C ASP A 66 10.52 -9.14 -9.07
N ALA A 67 11.81 -8.99 -8.77
CA ALA A 67 12.43 -9.66 -7.63
C ALA A 67 11.85 -9.15 -6.30
N ILE A 68 11.70 -7.84 -6.17
CA ILE A 68 11.13 -7.24 -4.97
C ILE A 68 9.64 -7.56 -4.88
N ALA A 69 8.92 -7.50 -6.00
CA ALA A 69 7.51 -7.83 -6.05
C ALA A 69 7.24 -9.27 -5.61
N ASP A 70 8.09 -10.20 -6.01
CA ASP A 70 7.96 -11.61 -5.60
C ASP A 70 8.02 -11.74 -4.08
N VAL A 71 8.95 -11.04 -3.43
CA VAL A 71 9.07 -11.06 -1.96
C VAL A 71 7.83 -10.45 -1.32
N MET A 72 7.37 -9.30 -1.83
CA MET A 72 6.20 -8.63 -1.30
C MET A 72 4.94 -9.48 -1.44
N ASN A 73 4.75 -10.09 -2.60
CA ASN A 73 3.57 -10.91 -2.88
C ASN A 73 3.55 -12.19 -2.05
N LYS A 74 4.71 -12.77 -1.80
CA LYS A 74 4.83 -14.02 -1.05
C LYS A 74 4.55 -13.80 0.44
N HIS A 75 5.06 -12.72 1.02
CA HIS A 75 5.07 -12.54 2.46
C HIS A 75 4.02 -11.58 3.00
N PHE A 76 3.44 -10.73 2.15
CA PHE A 76 2.52 -9.68 2.58
C PHE A 76 1.27 -9.66 1.73
N PHE A 77 0.20 -9.13 2.33
CA PHE A 77 -0.98 -8.69 1.60
C PHE A 77 -0.81 -7.19 1.34
N ASN A 78 -0.66 -6.80 0.09
CA ASN A 78 -0.21 -5.45 -0.27
C ASN A 78 -1.40 -4.56 -0.60
N ILE A 79 -1.54 -3.45 0.13
CA ILE A 79 -2.63 -2.49 -0.05
C ILE A 79 -2.04 -1.13 -0.40
N LYS A 80 -2.59 -0.50 -1.44
CA LYS A 80 -2.18 0.83 -1.86
C LYS A 80 -3.33 1.81 -1.66
N VAL A 81 -3.01 2.99 -1.10
CA VAL A 81 -3.97 4.03 -0.79
C VAL A 81 -3.54 5.35 -1.40
N ASP A 82 -4.49 6.05 -2.01
CA ASP A 82 -4.32 7.43 -2.46
C ASP A 82 -4.80 8.36 -1.35
N ARG A 83 -3.90 9.17 -0.79
CA ARG A 83 -4.24 10.08 0.30
C ARG A 83 -5.27 11.14 -0.11
N GLU A 84 -5.32 11.46 -1.38
CA GLU A 84 -6.29 12.45 -1.87
C GLU A 84 -7.70 11.88 -1.88
N GLU A 85 -7.82 10.57 -2.07
CA GLU A 85 -9.09 9.85 -2.05
C GLU A 85 -9.51 9.45 -0.63
N ARG A 86 -8.53 9.08 0.19
CA ARG A 86 -8.75 8.60 1.56
C ARG A 86 -7.84 9.34 2.54
N PRO A 87 -8.07 10.66 2.74
CA PRO A 87 -7.26 11.42 3.69
C PRO A 87 -7.44 10.95 5.15
N ASP A 88 -8.55 10.33 5.47
CA ASP A 88 -8.82 9.75 6.79
C ASP A 88 -7.81 8.64 7.12
N ILE A 89 -7.59 7.72 6.19
CA ILE A 89 -6.64 6.63 6.36
C ILE A 89 -5.22 7.18 6.45
N ASP A 90 -4.86 8.13 5.58
CA ASP A 90 -3.56 8.77 5.61
C ASP A 90 -3.29 9.41 6.98
N GLN A 91 -4.25 10.16 7.51
CA GLN A 91 -4.07 10.84 8.79
C GLN A 91 -3.86 9.85 9.93
N ILE A 92 -4.66 8.79 9.98
CA ILE A 92 -4.55 7.77 11.03
C ILE A 92 -3.16 7.15 11.03
N TYR A 93 -2.66 6.74 9.87
CA TYR A 93 -1.38 6.04 9.82
C TYR A 93 -0.18 6.97 9.86
N GLN A 94 -0.32 8.24 9.46
CA GLN A 94 0.71 9.25 9.70
C GLN A 94 0.92 9.46 11.21
N ILE A 95 -0.18 9.56 11.95
CA ILE A 95 -0.12 9.69 13.41
C ILE A 95 0.49 8.43 14.03
N ALA A 96 0.05 7.25 13.59
CA ALA A 96 0.58 5.99 14.09
C ALA A 96 2.09 5.88 13.82
N HIS A 97 2.53 6.29 12.65
CA HIS A 97 3.95 6.30 12.30
C HIS A 97 4.73 7.19 13.28
N GLN A 98 4.22 8.38 13.57
CA GLN A 98 4.89 9.31 14.48
C GLN A 98 4.98 8.73 15.89
N ILE A 99 3.94 8.06 16.35
CA ILE A 99 3.93 7.43 17.68
C ILE A 99 4.96 6.29 17.75
N ILE A 100 5.02 5.45 16.72
CA ILE A 100 5.93 4.29 16.71
C ILE A 100 7.39 4.71 16.56
N THR A 101 7.68 5.62 15.63
CA THR A 101 9.05 5.98 15.27
C THR A 101 9.55 7.24 15.98
N GLN A 102 8.63 8.02 16.58
CA GLN A 102 8.90 9.34 17.17
C GLN A 102 9.48 10.33 16.15
N ARG A 103 9.13 10.14 14.88
CA ARG A 103 9.53 11.01 13.77
C ARG A 103 8.30 11.32 12.93
N PRO A 104 8.23 12.50 12.32
CA PRO A 104 7.13 12.78 11.39
C PRO A 104 7.20 11.81 10.22
N GLY A 105 6.01 11.45 9.71
CA GLY A 105 5.90 10.64 8.52
C GLY A 105 6.16 11.48 7.27
N GLY A 106 5.62 11.03 6.17
CA GLY A 106 5.75 11.71 4.89
C GLY A 106 5.16 10.82 3.82
N TRP A 107 5.51 11.08 2.58
CA TRP A 107 5.05 10.26 1.47
C TRP A 107 6.24 9.90 0.58
N PRO A 108 6.30 8.64 0.11
CA PRO A 108 5.35 7.58 0.40
C PRO A 108 5.46 7.12 1.86
N LEU A 109 4.33 6.76 2.44
CA LEU A 109 4.31 6.17 3.79
C LEU A 109 4.12 4.67 3.63
N THR A 110 4.99 3.89 4.28
CA THR A 110 4.90 2.44 4.30
C THR A 110 4.73 1.96 5.74
N MET A 111 3.69 1.18 5.99
CA MET A 111 3.40 0.64 7.31
C MET A 111 3.08 -0.85 7.19
N PHE A 112 3.39 -1.60 8.24
CA PHE A 112 3.05 -3.02 8.32
C PHE A 112 1.97 -3.19 9.38
N LEU A 113 0.86 -3.82 9.02
CA LEU A 113 -0.32 -3.94 9.86
C LEU A 113 -0.63 -5.39 10.19
N ASP A 114 -1.14 -5.61 11.41
CA ASP A 114 -1.69 -6.90 11.81
C ASP A 114 -3.02 -7.12 11.06
N PRO A 115 -3.18 -8.21 10.32
CA PRO A 115 -4.40 -8.42 9.53
C PRO A 115 -5.65 -8.63 10.40
N LYS A 116 -5.49 -8.96 11.67
CA LYS A 116 -6.61 -9.21 12.57
C LYS A 116 -7.33 -7.94 12.98
N ASN A 117 -6.61 -6.84 13.14
CA ASN A 117 -7.17 -5.60 13.68
C ASN A 117 -6.69 -4.33 12.97
N ASN A 118 -5.87 -4.47 11.94
CA ASN A 118 -5.29 -3.37 11.16
C ASN A 118 -4.43 -2.42 11.98
N GLN A 119 -3.91 -2.89 13.12
CA GLN A 119 -3.01 -2.09 13.94
C GLN A 119 -1.59 -2.19 13.40
N PRO A 120 -0.89 -1.04 13.29
CA PRO A 120 0.48 -1.06 12.81
C PRO A 120 1.42 -1.61 13.88
N PHE A 121 2.42 -2.38 13.44
CA PHE A 121 3.47 -2.86 14.33
C PHE A 121 4.85 -2.43 13.83
N PHE A 122 4.90 -1.83 12.63
CA PHE A 122 6.17 -1.34 12.11
C PHE A 122 5.98 -0.24 11.09
#